data_d279d50ea2120ce8a3a8fefb4b3ae8f8
#
_entry.id   d279d50ea2120ce8a3a8fefb4b3ae8f8
#
_cell.length_a   1.000
_cell.length_b   1.000
_cell.length_c   1.000
_cell.angle_alpha   90.00
_cell.angle_beta   90.00
_cell.angle_gamma   90.00
#
_symmetry.space_group_name_H-M   'P 1'
#
loop_
_entity.id
_entity.type
_entity.pdbx_description
1 polymer ?
#
loop_
_entity_poly.entity_id
_entity_poly.type
_entity_poly.pdbx_seq_one_letter_code
_entity_poly.pdbx_strand_id
1 'polypeptide(L)'
;MAIQVRERTIEEIQDKLGEMSTALNKIGYLESALNITGLSFEIKRFLWEELSRLYEERKMFERAARAMANKAGMEITFRDKIDSYVTAAELFSRIGKVDDADDMFVRASRDANTEQKAKVRLARKNIYSVSAKELETKGKKASAVKFYEKLIKMNLDDVEKAEIKMKLLTTYKALGMFREAKLLAGL
;
A
#
# COMPACT_ATOMS: atom_id res chain seq x y z
N MET A 1 14.28 22.77 -15.96
CA MET A 1 14.12 22.38 -17.39
C MET A 1 13.21 21.17 -17.44
N ALA A 2 12.21 21.16 -18.32
CA ALA A 2 11.40 19.96 -18.55
C ALA A 2 12.27 18.90 -19.26
N ILE A 3 12.26 17.67 -18.75
CA ILE A 3 12.98 16.56 -19.37
C ILE A 3 12.22 16.19 -20.65
N GLN A 4 12.89 16.29 -21.81
CA GLN A 4 12.30 15.86 -23.08
C GLN A 4 12.45 14.35 -23.21
N VAL A 5 11.34 13.63 -23.22
CA VAL A 5 11.30 12.17 -23.40
C VAL A 5 10.92 11.85 -24.83
N ARG A 6 11.74 11.07 -25.52
CA ARG A 6 11.54 10.66 -26.92
C ARG A 6 11.23 9.18 -27.08
N GLU A 7 11.60 8.40 -26.11
CA GLU A 7 11.51 6.95 -26.05
C GLU A 7 10.03 6.50 -26.12
N ARG A 8 9.76 5.42 -26.87
CA ARG A 8 8.42 4.89 -27.15
C ARG A 8 8.30 3.41 -26.91
N THR A 9 9.39 2.73 -26.56
CA THR A 9 9.40 1.30 -26.19
C THR A 9 9.96 1.11 -24.79
N ILE A 10 9.65 -0.05 -24.18
CA ILE A 10 10.18 -0.39 -22.84
C ILE A 10 11.70 -0.51 -22.89
N GLU A 11 12.25 -1.11 -23.93
CA GLU A 11 13.70 -1.28 -24.10
C GLU A 11 14.43 0.07 -24.16
N GLU A 12 13.95 1.00 -25.00
CA GLU A 12 14.52 2.34 -25.09
C GLU A 12 14.49 3.08 -23.75
N ILE A 13 13.39 2.92 -22.99
CA ILE A 13 13.23 3.53 -21.66
C ILE A 13 14.20 2.89 -20.65
N GLN A 14 14.37 1.56 -20.68
CA GLN A 14 15.31 0.86 -19.82
C GLN A 14 16.75 1.27 -20.09
N ASP A 15 17.14 1.35 -21.35
CA ASP A 15 18.47 1.83 -21.78
C ASP A 15 18.70 3.25 -21.25
N LYS A 16 17.71 4.13 -21.43
CA LYS A 16 17.79 5.50 -20.93
C LYS A 16 17.90 5.59 -19.42
N LEU A 17 17.19 4.76 -18.70
CA LEU A 17 17.32 4.64 -17.23
C LEU A 17 18.71 4.11 -16.83
N GLY A 18 19.30 3.23 -17.62
CA GLY A 18 20.67 2.73 -17.42
C GLY A 18 21.73 3.81 -17.49
N GLU A 19 21.57 4.80 -18.37
CA GLU A 19 22.47 5.94 -18.51
C GLU A 19 22.40 6.94 -17.34
N MET A 20 21.30 6.92 -16.56
CA MET A 20 21.08 7.88 -15.49
C MET A 20 21.69 7.40 -14.17
N SER A 21 22.53 8.22 -13.57
CA SER A 21 23.29 7.88 -12.36
C SER A 21 22.48 8.01 -11.06
N THR A 22 21.43 8.84 -11.02
CA THR A 22 20.71 9.13 -9.77
C THR A 22 19.24 8.73 -9.82
N ALA A 23 18.71 8.22 -8.71
CA ALA A 23 17.29 7.89 -8.58
C ALA A 23 16.38 9.11 -8.83
N LEU A 24 16.81 10.32 -8.46
CA LEU A 24 16.03 11.55 -8.70
C LEU A 24 15.88 11.86 -10.18
N ASN A 25 16.95 11.71 -10.95
CA ASN A 25 16.91 11.92 -12.39
C ASN A 25 16.01 10.88 -13.07
N LYS A 26 16.11 9.60 -12.65
CA LYS A 26 15.23 8.52 -13.10
C LYS A 26 13.76 8.81 -12.82
N ILE A 27 13.45 9.24 -11.60
CA ILE A 27 12.08 9.62 -11.21
C ILE A 27 11.57 10.75 -12.09
N GLY A 28 12.33 11.85 -12.22
CA GLY A 28 11.93 13.00 -13.05
C GLY A 28 11.72 12.63 -14.53
N TYR A 29 12.54 11.72 -15.06
CA TYR A 29 12.38 11.19 -16.41
C TYR A 29 11.10 10.38 -16.55
N LEU A 30 10.83 9.41 -15.63
CA LEU A 30 9.64 8.56 -15.67
C LEU A 30 8.35 9.37 -15.47
N GLU A 31 8.34 10.35 -14.56
CA GLU A 31 7.22 11.28 -14.38
C GLU A 31 6.95 12.08 -15.67
N SER A 32 8.01 12.52 -16.36
CA SER A 32 7.88 13.21 -17.64
C SER A 32 7.38 12.29 -18.74
N ALA A 33 7.83 11.02 -18.76
CA ALA A 33 7.37 10.01 -19.71
C ALA A 33 5.87 9.73 -19.59
N LEU A 34 5.33 9.69 -18.38
CA LEU A 34 3.90 9.47 -18.15
C LEU A 34 3.00 10.57 -18.73
N ASN A 35 3.53 11.77 -18.94
CA ASN A 35 2.80 12.89 -19.55
C ASN A 35 2.73 12.79 -21.08
N ILE A 36 3.42 11.84 -21.70
CA ILE A 36 3.37 11.64 -23.15
C ILE A 36 2.02 11.06 -23.53
N THR A 37 1.37 11.68 -24.49
CA THR A 37 0.13 11.18 -25.10
C THR A 37 0.44 9.99 -26.03
N GLY A 38 -0.50 9.02 -26.07
CA GLY A 38 -0.40 7.89 -27.00
C GLY A 38 0.47 6.71 -26.56
N LEU A 39 1.07 6.72 -25.36
CA LEU A 39 1.76 5.55 -24.82
C LEU A 39 0.77 4.40 -24.55
N SER A 40 1.19 3.18 -24.90
CA SER A 40 0.41 1.97 -24.61
C SER A 40 0.22 1.76 -23.11
N PHE A 41 -0.83 1.01 -22.75
CA PHE A 41 -1.03 0.61 -21.34
C PHE A 41 0.14 -0.20 -20.80
N GLU A 42 0.78 -1.00 -21.62
CA GLU A 42 1.95 -1.80 -21.26
C GLU A 42 3.12 -0.90 -20.82
N ILE A 43 3.46 0.10 -21.63
CA ILE A 43 4.50 1.07 -21.28
C ILE A 43 4.12 1.82 -20.00
N LYS A 44 2.88 2.25 -19.86
CA LYS A 44 2.44 2.96 -18.65
C LYS A 44 2.51 2.09 -17.41
N ARG A 45 2.17 0.78 -17.49
CA ARG A 45 2.36 -0.16 -16.38
C ARG A 45 3.82 -0.26 -15.96
N PHE A 46 4.71 -0.42 -16.94
CA PHE A 46 6.15 -0.44 -16.70
C PHE A 46 6.64 0.85 -16.01
N LEU A 47 6.24 2.02 -16.52
CA LEU A 47 6.61 3.32 -15.93
C LEU A 47 6.15 3.44 -14.47
N TRP A 48 4.91 3.05 -14.15
CA TRP A 48 4.38 3.09 -12.79
C TRP A 48 5.09 2.10 -11.86
N GLU A 49 5.46 0.93 -12.36
CA GLU A 49 6.20 -0.06 -11.60
C GLU A 49 7.61 0.45 -11.22
N GLU A 50 8.35 0.97 -12.20
CA GLU A 50 9.67 1.54 -11.97
C GLU A 50 9.62 2.77 -11.04
N LEU A 51 8.62 3.63 -11.19
CA LEU A 51 8.40 4.75 -10.27
C LEU A 51 8.13 4.24 -8.85
N SER A 52 7.29 3.23 -8.68
CA SER A 52 7.02 2.68 -7.35
C SER A 52 8.30 2.17 -6.70
N ARG A 53 9.11 1.39 -7.43
CA ARG A 53 10.40 0.87 -6.96
C ARG A 53 11.36 2.00 -6.54
N LEU A 54 11.53 3.01 -7.38
CA LEU A 54 12.42 4.14 -7.09
C LEU A 54 11.92 4.99 -5.91
N TYR A 55 10.61 5.17 -5.77
CA TYR A 55 10.03 5.85 -4.62
C TYR A 55 10.24 5.05 -3.33
N GLU A 56 10.12 3.72 -3.36
CA GLU A 56 10.41 2.86 -2.20
C GLU A 56 11.87 2.96 -1.77
N GLU A 57 12.82 2.86 -2.71
CA GLU A 57 14.25 3.02 -2.44
C GLU A 57 14.54 4.34 -1.72
N ARG A 58 13.81 5.38 -2.05
CA ARG A 58 13.91 6.69 -1.42
C ARG A 58 13.01 6.89 -0.20
N LYS A 59 12.34 5.83 0.27
CA LYS A 59 11.40 5.86 1.40
C LYS A 59 10.21 6.82 1.21
N MET A 60 9.87 7.10 -0.05
CA MET A 60 8.72 7.92 -0.44
C MET A 60 7.47 7.04 -0.58
N PHE A 61 7.14 6.28 0.47
CA PHE A 61 6.15 5.20 0.43
C PHE A 61 4.75 5.64 -0.02
N GLU A 62 4.33 6.86 0.26
CA GLU A 62 3.04 7.36 -0.24
C GLU A 62 3.03 7.49 -1.76
N ARG A 63 4.10 8.01 -2.36
CA ARG A 63 4.21 8.11 -3.81
C ARG A 63 4.32 6.72 -4.45
N ALA A 64 5.06 5.82 -3.83
CA ALA A 64 5.15 4.42 -4.27
C ALA A 64 3.78 3.75 -4.28
N ALA A 65 3.01 3.89 -3.20
CA ALA A 65 1.65 3.34 -3.10
C ALA A 65 0.72 3.90 -4.19
N ARG A 66 0.77 5.21 -4.44
CA ARG A 66 -0.02 5.84 -5.51
C ARG A 66 0.39 5.35 -6.90
N ALA A 67 1.69 5.13 -7.13
CA ALA A 67 2.19 4.57 -8.38
C ALA A 67 1.64 3.15 -8.61
N MET A 68 1.67 2.29 -7.58
CA MET A 68 1.08 0.95 -7.66
C MET A 68 -0.44 0.97 -7.87
N ALA A 69 -1.15 1.90 -7.23
CA ALA A 69 -2.59 2.07 -7.46
C ALA A 69 -2.91 2.52 -8.91
N ASN A 70 -2.07 3.38 -9.51
CA ASN A 70 -2.21 3.78 -10.90
C ASN A 70 -1.88 2.62 -11.85
N LYS A 71 -0.83 1.83 -11.56
CA LYS A 71 -0.52 0.59 -12.28
C LYS A 71 -1.72 -0.35 -12.29
N ALA A 72 -2.32 -0.60 -11.11
CA ALA A 72 -3.49 -1.47 -10.96
C ALA A 72 -4.66 -1.07 -11.87
N GLY A 73 -4.87 0.24 -12.07
CA GLY A 73 -5.90 0.75 -12.99
C GLY A 73 -5.65 0.44 -14.47
N MET A 74 -4.43 0.01 -14.82
CA MET A 74 -4.00 -0.31 -16.19
C MET A 74 -3.75 -1.81 -16.40
N GLU A 75 -3.90 -2.64 -15.36
CA GLU A 75 -3.73 -4.08 -15.47
C GLU A 75 -4.86 -4.73 -16.27
N ILE A 76 -4.48 -5.71 -17.09
CA ILE A 76 -5.42 -6.43 -17.97
C ILE A 76 -6.09 -7.56 -17.21
N THR A 77 -5.32 -8.29 -16.39
CA THR A 77 -5.85 -9.43 -15.64
C THR A 77 -6.34 -9.00 -14.26
N PHE A 78 -7.42 -9.61 -13.79
CA PHE A 78 -7.90 -9.38 -12.41
C PHE A 78 -6.87 -9.77 -11.36
N ARG A 79 -6.04 -10.78 -11.63
CA ARG A 79 -4.98 -11.20 -10.72
C ARG A 79 -3.95 -10.09 -10.54
N ASP A 80 -3.38 -9.59 -11.62
CA ASP A 80 -2.33 -8.56 -11.57
C ASP A 80 -2.87 -7.26 -10.97
N LYS A 81 -4.14 -6.93 -11.27
CA LYS A 81 -4.86 -5.79 -10.68
C LYS A 81 -4.99 -5.92 -9.17
N ILE A 82 -5.37 -7.11 -8.68
CA ILE A 82 -5.47 -7.40 -7.25
C ILE A 82 -4.09 -7.28 -6.59
N ASP A 83 -3.07 -7.91 -7.16
CA ASP A 83 -1.72 -7.91 -6.63
C ASP A 83 -1.16 -6.48 -6.52
N SER A 84 -1.37 -5.66 -7.54
CA SER A 84 -0.96 -4.25 -7.54
C SER A 84 -1.69 -3.41 -6.48
N TYR A 85 -3.01 -3.60 -6.28
CA TYR A 85 -3.73 -2.93 -5.21
C TYR A 85 -3.32 -3.42 -3.81
N VAL A 86 -3.05 -4.71 -3.63
CA VAL A 86 -2.56 -5.25 -2.35
C VAL A 86 -1.18 -4.67 -2.01
N THR A 87 -0.29 -4.55 -2.99
CA THR A 87 1.01 -3.89 -2.82
C THR A 87 0.85 -2.41 -2.44
N ALA A 88 -0.06 -1.69 -3.10
CA ALA A 88 -0.37 -0.30 -2.74
C ALA A 88 -0.90 -0.19 -1.29
N ALA A 89 -1.78 -1.12 -0.86
CA ALA A 89 -2.29 -1.17 0.50
C ALA A 89 -1.18 -1.42 1.53
N GLU A 90 -0.24 -2.32 1.23
CA GLU A 90 0.92 -2.58 2.08
C GLU A 90 1.77 -1.31 2.26
N LEU A 91 2.09 -0.62 1.16
CA LEU A 91 2.88 0.61 1.20
C LEU A 91 2.20 1.73 2.01
N PHE A 92 0.89 1.92 1.87
CA PHE A 92 0.13 2.83 2.72
C PHE A 92 0.14 2.41 4.20
N SER A 93 0.05 1.09 4.45
CA SER A 93 0.08 0.56 5.81
C SER A 93 1.42 0.81 6.52
N ARG A 94 2.56 0.70 5.82
CA ARG A 94 3.90 0.99 6.36
C ARG A 94 4.06 2.40 6.93
N ILE A 95 3.29 3.35 6.42
CA ILE A 95 3.30 4.76 6.88
C ILE A 95 2.13 5.11 7.80
N GLY A 96 1.31 4.13 8.15
CA GLY A 96 0.19 4.31 9.07
C GLY A 96 -1.08 4.91 8.45
N LYS A 97 -1.16 4.96 7.11
CA LYS A 97 -2.33 5.44 6.36
C LYS A 97 -3.36 4.32 6.18
N VAL A 98 -4.05 3.99 7.27
CA VAL A 98 -4.97 2.85 7.32
C VAL A 98 -6.17 3.01 6.38
N ASP A 99 -6.69 4.22 6.24
CA ASP A 99 -7.89 4.46 5.42
C ASP A 99 -7.56 4.39 3.91
N ASP A 100 -6.38 4.91 3.51
CA ASP A 100 -5.87 4.74 2.14
C ASP A 100 -5.62 3.24 1.83
N ALA A 101 -5.06 2.48 2.80
CA ALA A 101 -4.86 1.04 2.64
C ALA A 101 -6.19 0.29 2.51
N ASP A 102 -7.21 0.67 3.31
CA ASP A 102 -8.56 0.10 3.21
C ASP A 102 -9.18 0.33 1.82
N ASP A 103 -9.06 1.54 1.26
CA ASP A 103 -9.55 1.83 -0.09
C ASP A 103 -8.90 0.91 -1.13
N MET A 104 -7.59 0.65 -1.00
CA MET A 104 -6.91 -0.28 -1.91
C MET A 104 -7.43 -1.71 -1.78
N PHE A 105 -7.68 -2.22 -0.56
CA PHE A 105 -8.28 -3.54 -0.37
C PHE A 105 -9.73 -3.62 -0.89
N VAL A 106 -10.50 -2.54 -0.76
CA VAL A 106 -11.85 -2.46 -1.35
C VAL A 106 -11.77 -2.54 -2.88
N ARG A 107 -10.85 -1.79 -3.49
CA ARG A 107 -10.61 -1.85 -4.94
C ARG A 107 -10.14 -3.23 -5.41
N ALA A 108 -9.20 -3.86 -4.67
CA ALA A 108 -8.74 -5.21 -4.94
C ALA A 108 -9.88 -6.24 -4.91
N SER A 109 -10.89 -6.04 -4.06
CA SER A 109 -12.00 -6.97 -3.87
C SER A 109 -13.17 -6.73 -4.82
N ARG A 110 -13.25 -5.58 -5.49
CA ARG A 110 -14.44 -5.16 -6.25
C ARG A 110 -14.83 -6.19 -7.31
N ASP A 111 -13.86 -6.55 -8.15
CA ASP A 111 -14.07 -7.42 -9.30
C ASP A 111 -13.53 -8.85 -9.05
N ALA A 112 -13.16 -9.17 -7.81
CA ALA A 112 -12.57 -10.43 -7.41
C ALA A 112 -13.64 -11.52 -7.24
N ASN A 113 -13.33 -12.75 -7.66
CA ASN A 113 -14.15 -13.93 -7.36
C ASN A 113 -14.04 -14.33 -5.87
N THR A 114 -14.80 -15.36 -5.44
CA THR A 114 -14.85 -15.79 -4.03
C THR A 114 -13.48 -16.20 -3.49
N GLU A 115 -12.69 -16.93 -4.26
CA GLU A 115 -11.34 -17.36 -3.84
C GLU A 115 -10.39 -16.16 -3.73
N GLN A 116 -10.41 -15.28 -4.72
CA GLN A 116 -9.60 -14.06 -4.72
C GLN A 116 -9.97 -13.15 -3.55
N LYS A 117 -11.26 -12.98 -3.23
CA LYS A 117 -11.73 -12.24 -2.06
C LYS A 117 -11.23 -12.84 -0.75
N ALA A 118 -11.15 -14.16 -0.66
CA ALA A 118 -10.57 -14.83 0.51
C ALA A 118 -9.07 -14.53 0.64
N LYS A 119 -8.32 -14.58 -0.48
CA LYS A 119 -6.88 -14.22 -0.52
C LYS A 119 -6.66 -12.76 -0.11
N VAL A 120 -7.44 -11.83 -0.64
CA VAL A 120 -7.37 -10.40 -0.28
C VAL A 120 -7.65 -10.18 1.22
N ARG A 121 -8.65 -10.86 1.77
CA ARG A 121 -8.95 -10.79 3.23
C ARG A 121 -7.79 -11.29 4.07
N LEU A 122 -7.16 -12.40 3.68
CA LEU A 122 -5.99 -12.94 4.37
C LEU A 122 -4.80 -11.98 4.28
N ALA A 123 -4.52 -11.45 3.10
CA ALA A 123 -3.48 -10.44 2.89
C ALA A 123 -3.71 -9.21 3.78
N ARG A 124 -4.95 -8.68 3.81
CA ARG A 124 -5.32 -7.55 4.66
C ARG A 124 -5.07 -7.83 6.14
N LYS A 125 -5.49 -9.01 6.65
CA LYS A 125 -5.24 -9.42 8.03
C LYS A 125 -3.74 -9.42 8.34
N ASN A 126 -2.96 -10.05 7.50
CA ASN A 126 -1.50 -10.17 7.69
C ASN A 126 -0.80 -8.80 7.64
N ILE A 127 -1.09 -8.00 6.62
CA ILE A 127 -0.50 -6.65 6.46
C ILE A 127 -0.85 -5.78 7.66
N TYR A 128 -2.09 -5.76 8.11
CA TYR A 128 -2.50 -4.95 9.26
C TYR A 128 -1.85 -5.43 10.56
N SER A 129 -1.72 -6.75 10.77
CA SER A 129 -1.06 -7.31 11.95
C SER A 129 0.42 -6.92 11.99
N VAL A 130 1.13 -7.03 10.87
CA VAL A 130 2.54 -6.66 10.75
C VAL A 130 2.71 -5.14 10.95
N SER A 131 1.91 -4.34 10.25
CA SER A 131 1.99 -2.87 10.32
C SER A 131 1.68 -2.34 11.72
N ALA A 132 0.69 -2.90 12.41
CA ALA A 132 0.40 -2.52 13.79
C ALA A 132 1.59 -2.78 14.72
N LYS A 133 2.19 -3.98 14.63
CA LYS A 133 3.38 -4.35 15.43
C LYS A 133 4.58 -3.44 15.13
N GLU A 134 4.84 -3.17 13.86
CA GLU A 134 5.93 -2.27 13.48
C GLU A 134 5.72 -0.84 13.96
N LEU A 135 4.49 -0.33 13.90
CA LEU A 135 4.18 1.02 14.37
C LEU A 135 4.30 1.12 15.89
N GLU A 136 3.93 0.07 16.63
CA GLU A 136 4.16 0.00 18.07
C GLU A 136 5.67 0.06 18.39
N THR A 137 6.49 -0.76 17.74
CA THR A 137 7.95 -0.77 17.96
C THR A 137 8.60 0.55 17.61
N LYS A 138 8.06 1.29 16.63
CA LYS A 138 8.48 2.65 16.26
C LYS A 138 7.91 3.74 17.18
N GLY A 139 7.18 3.38 18.25
CA GLY A 139 6.57 4.33 19.18
C GLY A 139 5.33 5.05 18.63
N LYS A 140 4.87 4.72 17.42
CA LYS A 140 3.71 5.34 16.76
C LYS A 140 2.39 4.70 17.20
N LYS A 141 2.15 4.65 18.51
CA LYS A 141 1.02 3.94 19.13
C LYS A 141 -0.35 4.39 18.60
N ALA A 142 -0.55 5.70 18.39
CA ALA A 142 -1.79 6.23 17.84
C ALA A 142 -2.11 5.70 16.43
N SER A 143 -1.08 5.47 15.60
CA SER A 143 -1.25 4.85 14.29
C SER A 143 -1.51 3.35 14.41
N ALA A 144 -0.83 2.65 15.34
CA ALA A 144 -1.03 1.22 15.57
C ALA A 144 -2.46 0.90 16.01
N VAL A 145 -3.05 1.74 16.90
CA VAL A 145 -4.45 1.63 17.33
C VAL A 145 -5.40 1.51 16.15
N LYS A 146 -5.26 2.36 15.13
CA LYS A 146 -6.14 2.34 13.96
C LYS A 146 -6.14 0.99 13.24
N PHE A 147 -4.98 0.32 13.16
CA PHE A 147 -4.87 -1.02 12.57
C PHE A 147 -5.51 -2.08 13.47
N TYR A 148 -5.30 -2.03 14.78
CA TYR A 148 -5.94 -2.95 15.71
C TYR A 148 -7.46 -2.78 15.73
N GLU A 149 -7.98 -1.56 15.63
CA GLU A 149 -9.43 -1.29 15.51
C GLU A 149 -10.04 -1.88 14.22
N LYS A 150 -9.27 -1.90 13.12
CA LYS A 150 -9.69 -2.57 11.89
C LYS A 150 -9.62 -4.08 12.03
N LEU A 151 -8.54 -4.61 12.63
CA LEU A 151 -8.36 -6.05 12.83
C LEU A 151 -9.46 -6.66 13.72
N ILE A 152 -9.80 -6.03 14.84
CA ILE A 152 -10.82 -6.58 15.77
C ILE A 152 -12.20 -6.71 15.12
N LYS A 153 -12.48 -5.96 14.06
CA LYS A 153 -13.71 -6.00 13.27
C LYS A 153 -13.67 -7.05 12.14
N MET A 154 -12.52 -7.67 11.91
CA MET A 154 -12.39 -8.74 10.91
C MET A 154 -12.88 -10.07 11.49
N ASN A 155 -13.15 -11.04 10.60
CA ASN A 155 -13.43 -12.41 11.01
C ASN A 155 -12.12 -13.07 11.48
N LEU A 156 -11.91 -13.07 12.80
CA LEU A 156 -10.76 -13.65 13.50
C LEU A 156 -11.26 -14.86 14.29
N ASP A 157 -10.37 -15.82 14.53
CA ASP A 157 -10.66 -16.86 15.54
C ASP A 157 -10.61 -16.26 16.96
N ASP A 158 -11.07 -17.05 17.96
CA ASP A 158 -11.20 -16.56 19.33
C ASP A 158 -9.86 -16.20 19.96
N VAL A 159 -8.79 -16.93 19.61
CA VAL A 159 -7.43 -16.68 20.11
C VAL A 159 -6.87 -15.39 19.53
N GLU A 160 -6.94 -15.23 18.23
CA GLU A 160 -6.54 -14.01 17.51
C GLU A 160 -7.30 -12.79 18.04
N LYS A 161 -8.61 -12.94 18.22
CA LYS A 161 -9.48 -11.87 18.71
C LYS A 161 -9.12 -11.45 20.14
N ALA A 162 -8.84 -12.42 21.02
CA ALA A 162 -8.39 -12.15 22.39
C ALA A 162 -7.03 -11.43 22.41
N GLU A 163 -6.06 -11.87 21.58
CA GLU A 163 -4.76 -11.22 21.46
C GLU A 163 -4.89 -9.77 21.00
N ILE A 164 -5.64 -9.53 19.91
CA ILE A 164 -5.84 -8.17 19.38
C ILE A 164 -6.59 -7.28 20.39
N LYS A 165 -7.60 -7.82 21.07
CA LYS A 165 -8.34 -7.10 22.12
C LYS A 165 -7.39 -6.68 23.25
N MET A 166 -6.51 -7.56 23.70
CA MET A 166 -5.55 -7.27 24.77
C MET A 166 -4.56 -6.17 24.35
N LYS A 167 -4.01 -6.26 23.13
CA LYS A 167 -3.12 -5.24 22.57
C LYS A 167 -3.81 -3.89 22.47
N LEU A 168 -5.04 -3.87 21.95
CA LEU A 168 -5.82 -2.65 21.82
C LEU A 168 -6.10 -2.00 23.16
N LEU A 169 -6.51 -2.79 24.18
CA LEU A 169 -6.72 -2.31 25.55
C LEU A 169 -5.45 -1.70 26.14
N THR A 170 -4.32 -2.38 26.01
CA THR A 170 -3.02 -1.89 26.51
C THR A 170 -2.62 -0.59 25.81
N THR A 171 -2.82 -0.51 24.52
CA THR A 171 -2.43 0.67 23.73
C THR A 171 -3.37 1.85 24.00
N TYR A 172 -4.68 1.63 24.17
CA TYR A 172 -5.62 2.66 24.59
C TYR A 172 -5.24 3.26 25.95
N LYS A 173 -4.94 2.40 26.95
CA LYS A 173 -4.48 2.88 28.27
C LYS A 173 -3.20 3.70 28.18
N ALA A 174 -2.24 3.26 27.37
CA ALA A 174 -0.98 3.97 27.16
C ALA A 174 -1.14 5.33 26.44
N LEU A 175 -2.24 5.53 25.72
CA LEU A 175 -2.59 6.79 25.04
C LEU A 175 -3.57 7.66 25.86
N GLY A 176 -4.01 7.21 27.04
CA GLY A 176 -5.01 7.91 27.83
C GLY A 176 -6.44 7.81 27.30
N MET A 177 -6.70 6.91 26.35
CA MET A 177 -8.02 6.64 25.73
C MET A 177 -8.85 5.73 26.65
N PHE A 178 -9.13 6.19 27.86
CA PHE A 178 -9.78 5.37 28.90
C PHE A 178 -11.24 5.03 28.60
N ARG A 179 -11.95 5.91 27.87
CA ARG A 179 -13.32 5.68 27.45
C ARG A 179 -13.40 4.51 26.45
N GLU A 180 -12.58 4.51 25.45
CA GLU A 180 -12.46 3.47 24.43
C GLU A 180 -12.04 2.14 25.07
N ALA A 181 -11.11 2.19 26.01
CA ALA A 181 -10.67 1.01 26.76
C ALA A 181 -11.82 0.40 27.58
N LYS A 182 -12.63 1.20 28.28
CA LYS A 182 -13.81 0.71 29.02
C LYS A 182 -14.86 0.08 28.09
N LEU A 183 -15.19 0.74 27.00
CA LEU A 183 -16.13 0.21 26.01
C LEU A 183 -15.67 -1.12 25.43
N LEU A 184 -14.39 -1.25 25.11
CA LEU A 184 -13.82 -2.50 24.58
C LEU A 184 -13.79 -3.61 25.64
N ALA A 185 -13.59 -3.26 26.92
CA ALA A 185 -13.61 -4.22 28.01
C ALA A 185 -15.02 -4.75 28.34
N GLY A 186 -16.07 -4.01 27.95
CA GLY A 186 -17.46 -4.32 28.31
C GLY A 186 -17.83 -3.78 29.69
N LEU A 187 -17.17 -2.72 30.13
CA LEU A 187 -17.37 -2.05 31.43
C LEU A 187 -18.05 -0.69 31.26
#